data_c8f860d8a0ce5d67901bbdcc6c022fcf
#
_entry.id   c8f860d8a0ce5d67901bbdcc6c022fcf
#
_cell.length_a   1.000
_cell.length_b   1.000
_cell.length_c   1.000
_cell.angle_alpha   90.00
_cell.angle_beta   90.00
_cell.angle_gamma   90.00
#
_symmetry.space_group_name_H-M   'P 1'
#
loop_
_entity.id
_entity.type
_entity.pdbx_description
1 polymer ?
#
loop_
_entity_poly.entity_id
_entity_poly.type
_entity_poly.pdbx_seq_one_letter_code
_entity_poly.pdbx_strand_id
1 'polypeptide(L)'
;DGMIYTIKTFPDYHGNQITLGDIMETDDVDERYFVPDERLYYTSPDVTHSDESKERLPREARQTWQYIKGAKKLPRKASSGHEYIFSEGAVPMIDAYDKPARTMLTSEGGFSRTTHIVKDRKTEKIRLLTAEETERIQGFPTGHTQNCMVNGEIIEMPVNKRRFMMGNALVVDLIKDMERTL
;
A
#
# COMPACT_ATOMS: atom_id res chain seq x y z
N ASP A 1 -0.36 -17.94 37.04
CA ASP A 1 0.18 -16.57 37.05
C ASP A 1 1.14 -16.45 35.87
N GLY A 2 0.69 -15.81 34.77
CA GLY A 2 1.52 -15.59 33.59
C GLY A 2 2.51 -14.46 33.85
N MET A 3 3.79 -14.75 33.96
CA MET A 3 4.83 -13.72 33.93
C MET A 3 5.15 -13.37 32.50
N ILE A 4 5.14 -12.06 32.18
CA ILE A 4 5.56 -11.55 30.88
C ILE A 4 7.04 -11.14 31.01
N TYR A 5 7.88 -11.73 30.17
CA TYR A 5 9.27 -11.34 30.04
C TYR A 5 9.46 -10.49 28.80
N THR A 6 10.13 -9.36 28.93
CA THR A 6 10.50 -8.49 27.81
C THR A 6 12.02 -8.48 27.70
N ILE A 7 12.53 -8.85 26.52
CA ILE A 7 13.95 -8.82 26.22
C ILE A 7 14.16 -7.86 25.05
N LYS A 8 15.13 -6.95 25.19
CA LYS A 8 15.56 -6.10 24.10
C LYS A 8 16.49 -6.90 23.20
N THR A 9 16.07 -7.16 21.97
CA THR A 9 16.87 -7.84 20.96
C THR A 9 17.18 -6.92 19.82
N PHE A 10 18.27 -7.21 19.10
CA PHE A 10 18.63 -6.55 17.85
C PHE A 10 18.60 -7.60 16.76
N PRO A 11 17.96 -7.34 15.59
CA PRO A 11 17.99 -8.29 14.49
C PRO A 11 19.43 -8.44 13.99
N ASP A 12 19.86 -9.68 13.84
CA ASP A 12 21.17 -10.05 13.27
C ASP A 12 20.99 -10.47 11.80
N TYR A 13 20.49 -9.55 10.99
CA TYR A 13 20.24 -9.78 9.57
C TYR A 13 21.33 -9.17 8.71
N HIS A 14 22.04 -10.01 7.98
CA HIS A 14 23.14 -9.64 7.08
C HIS A 14 22.82 -9.88 5.61
N GLY A 15 21.57 -10.22 5.28
CA GLY A 15 21.11 -10.43 3.90
C GLY A 15 20.93 -9.12 3.12
N ASN A 16 20.81 -9.25 1.80
CA ASN A 16 20.50 -8.12 0.93
C ASN A 16 19.07 -7.62 1.19
N GLN A 17 18.92 -6.32 1.20
CA GLN A 17 17.60 -5.71 1.27
C GLN A 17 16.92 -5.80 -0.10
N ILE A 18 15.77 -6.47 -0.17
CA ILE A 18 14.95 -6.54 -1.38
C ILE A 18 14.22 -5.19 -1.53
N THR A 19 14.40 -4.55 -2.66
CA THR A 19 13.75 -3.30 -3.00
C THR A 19 12.43 -3.52 -3.73
N LEU A 20 11.59 -2.50 -3.78
CA LEU A 20 10.37 -2.54 -4.58
C LEU A 20 10.68 -2.81 -6.07
N GLY A 21 11.78 -2.22 -6.55
CA GLY A 21 12.25 -2.44 -7.92
C GLY A 21 12.62 -3.87 -8.26
N ASP A 22 13.10 -4.66 -7.30
CA ASP A 22 13.49 -6.06 -7.52
C ASP A 22 12.29 -6.98 -7.76
N ILE A 23 11.10 -6.59 -7.26
CA ILE A 23 9.89 -7.42 -7.34
C ILE A 23 8.90 -6.97 -8.42
N MET A 24 9.13 -5.81 -9.04
CA MET A 24 8.21 -5.26 -10.04
C MET A 24 8.23 -6.03 -11.36
N GLU A 25 7.08 -6.03 -12.03
CA GLU A 25 6.96 -6.55 -13.39
C GLU A 25 7.91 -5.81 -14.35
N THR A 26 8.51 -6.59 -15.25
CA THR A 26 9.37 -6.11 -16.35
C THR A 26 8.65 -6.17 -17.69
N ASP A 27 7.60 -6.97 -17.78
CA ASP A 27 6.78 -7.17 -18.97
C ASP A 27 5.58 -6.21 -19.02
N ASP A 28 4.73 -6.37 -20.02
CA ASP A 28 3.52 -5.56 -20.18
C ASP A 28 2.54 -5.83 -19.05
N VAL A 29 2.09 -4.76 -18.42
CA VAL A 29 1.09 -4.80 -17.35
C VAL A 29 -0.29 -4.46 -17.93
N ASP A 30 -1.32 -5.21 -17.53
CA ASP A 30 -2.71 -5.01 -17.95
C ASP A 30 -3.18 -3.58 -17.64
N GLU A 31 -3.93 -2.98 -18.56
CA GLU A 31 -4.42 -1.60 -18.46
C GLU A 31 -5.25 -1.34 -17.20
N ARG A 32 -5.92 -2.34 -16.65
CA ARG A 32 -6.71 -2.23 -15.42
C ARG A 32 -5.92 -1.78 -14.20
N TYR A 33 -4.60 -1.87 -14.22
CA TYR A 33 -3.73 -1.44 -13.13
C TYR A 33 -3.34 0.03 -13.21
N PHE A 34 -3.45 0.65 -14.37
CA PHE A 34 -3.06 2.04 -14.57
C PHE A 34 -4.06 3.00 -13.93
N VAL A 35 -3.54 4.06 -13.35
CA VAL A 35 -4.33 5.10 -12.70
C VAL A 35 -4.55 6.24 -13.69
N PRO A 36 -5.79 6.61 -14.01
CA PRO A 36 -6.08 7.75 -14.86
C PRO A 36 -5.54 9.06 -14.26
N ASP A 37 -5.03 9.95 -15.11
CA ASP A 37 -4.37 11.20 -14.68
C ASP A 37 -5.28 12.08 -13.82
N GLU A 38 -6.57 12.14 -14.12
CA GLU A 38 -7.57 12.89 -13.35
C GLU A 38 -7.77 12.35 -11.91
N ARG A 39 -7.33 11.11 -11.66
CA ARG A 39 -7.33 10.50 -10.33
C ARG A 39 -6.02 10.70 -9.58
N LEU A 40 -4.96 11.12 -10.26
CA LEU A 40 -3.66 11.33 -9.65
C LEU A 40 -3.58 12.67 -8.93
N TYR A 41 -3.89 13.74 -9.63
CA TYR A 41 -3.68 15.11 -9.17
C TYR A 41 -4.97 15.91 -9.22
N TYR A 42 -5.12 16.83 -8.29
CA TYR A 42 -6.16 17.85 -8.41
C TYR A 42 -5.56 19.13 -9.00
N THR A 43 -6.29 19.70 -9.93
CA THR A 43 -6.01 21.02 -10.47
C THR A 43 -6.92 22.03 -9.79
N SER A 44 -6.36 22.87 -8.93
CA SER A 44 -7.06 24.03 -8.42
C SER A 44 -6.08 25.19 -8.38
N PRO A 45 -6.35 26.30 -9.08
CA PRO A 45 -5.47 27.46 -9.11
C PRO A 45 -5.36 28.15 -7.73
N ASP A 46 -6.29 27.92 -6.81
CA ASP A 46 -6.42 28.64 -5.54
C ASP A 46 -6.00 27.81 -4.32
N VAL A 47 -5.48 26.61 -4.47
CA VAL A 47 -5.03 25.79 -3.35
C VAL A 47 -3.64 26.21 -2.93
N THR A 48 -3.57 27.18 -2.03
CA THR A 48 -2.36 27.35 -1.23
C THR A 48 -2.16 26.10 -0.37
N HIS A 49 -0.91 25.74 -0.08
CA HIS A 49 -0.58 24.53 0.69
C HIS A 49 -1.01 24.60 2.20
N SER A 50 -1.90 25.53 2.57
CA SER A 50 -2.40 25.65 3.93
C SER A 50 -3.45 24.56 4.22
N ASP A 51 -3.45 24.05 5.46
CA ASP A 51 -4.36 22.98 5.89
C ASP A 51 -5.83 23.41 5.83
N GLU A 52 -6.13 24.69 6.05
CA GLU A 52 -7.49 25.25 5.93
C GLU A 52 -8.03 25.24 4.50
N SER A 53 -7.16 25.42 3.50
CA SER A 53 -7.58 25.35 2.10
C SER A 53 -7.94 23.93 1.66
N LYS A 54 -7.37 22.90 2.29
CA LYS A 54 -7.68 21.49 1.99
C LYS A 54 -9.07 21.06 2.41
N GLU A 55 -9.63 21.65 3.48
CA GLU A 55 -11.02 21.38 3.87
C GLU A 55 -12.03 21.94 2.87
N ARG A 56 -11.68 23.01 2.17
CA ARG A 56 -12.52 23.69 1.18
C ARG A 56 -12.41 23.11 -0.22
N LEU A 57 -11.56 22.10 -0.42
CA LEU A 57 -11.40 21.46 -1.71
C LEU A 57 -12.70 20.81 -2.19
N PRO A 58 -13.05 20.93 -3.48
CA PRO A 58 -14.17 20.23 -4.09
C PRO A 58 -14.10 18.72 -3.83
N ARG A 59 -15.25 18.07 -3.91
CA ARG A 59 -15.32 16.60 -3.70
C ARG A 59 -14.41 15.86 -4.66
N GLU A 60 -14.34 16.29 -5.90
CA GLU A 60 -13.51 15.71 -6.97
C GLU A 60 -12.03 15.77 -6.61
N ALA A 61 -11.54 16.91 -6.15
CA ALA A 61 -10.16 17.08 -5.71
C ALA A 61 -9.82 16.16 -4.52
N ARG A 62 -10.76 15.97 -3.59
CA ARG A 62 -10.60 15.05 -2.45
C ARG A 62 -10.59 13.58 -2.83
N GLN A 63 -11.00 13.25 -4.06
CA GLN A 63 -10.96 11.90 -4.63
C GLN A 63 -9.71 11.63 -5.46
N THR A 64 -8.67 12.45 -5.32
CA THR A 64 -7.38 12.22 -5.97
C THR A 64 -6.36 11.58 -5.02
N TRP A 65 -5.41 10.88 -5.59
CA TRP A 65 -4.31 10.27 -4.84
C TRP A 65 -3.43 11.30 -4.15
N GLN A 66 -3.22 12.45 -4.78
CA GLN A 66 -2.49 13.57 -4.19
C GLN A 66 -3.12 14.02 -2.87
N TYR A 67 -4.45 14.14 -2.83
CA TYR A 67 -5.14 14.52 -1.61
C TYR A 67 -5.06 13.44 -0.53
N ILE A 68 -5.38 12.19 -0.89
CA ILE A 68 -5.47 11.13 0.13
C ILE A 68 -4.11 10.78 0.72
N LYS A 69 -3.03 10.87 -0.05
CA LYS A 69 -1.65 10.61 0.40
C LYS A 69 -0.97 11.83 1.04
N GLY A 70 -1.49 13.02 0.84
CA GLY A 70 -0.94 14.26 1.40
C GLY A 70 -1.12 14.37 2.91
N ALA A 71 -0.31 15.21 3.53
CA ALA A 71 -0.48 15.58 4.94
C ALA A 71 -1.79 16.33 5.15
N LYS A 72 -2.39 16.14 6.32
CA LYS A 72 -3.63 16.83 6.73
C LYS A 72 -3.55 17.24 8.19
N LYS A 73 -4.13 18.41 8.47
CA LYS A 73 -4.42 18.92 9.81
C LYS A 73 -5.82 19.53 9.79
N LEU A 74 -6.81 18.79 10.26
CA LEU A 74 -8.22 19.14 10.11
C LEU A 74 -8.89 19.21 11.47
N PRO A 75 -9.61 20.30 11.79
CA PRO A 75 -10.43 20.34 13.00
C PRO A 75 -11.56 19.31 12.87
N ARG A 76 -11.75 18.51 13.91
CA ARG A 76 -12.80 17.50 13.98
C ARG A 76 -13.49 17.55 15.34
N LYS A 77 -14.74 17.09 15.37
CA LYS A 77 -15.53 16.94 16.58
C LYS A 77 -15.93 15.48 16.75
N ALA A 78 -15.58 14.91 17.88
CA ALA A 78 -15.99 13.55 18.23
C ALA A 78 -17.51 13.51 18.54
N SER A 79 -18.11 12.32 18.52
CA SER A 79 -19.50 12.11 18.88
C SER A 79 -19.83 12.56 20.32
N SER A 80 -18.83 12.55 21.20
CA SER A 80 -18.92 13.10 22.59
C SER A 80 -18.94 14.62 22.68
N GLY A 81 -18.80 15.35 21.55
CA GLY A 81 -18.70 16.81 21.52
C GLY A 81 -17.27 17.34 21.65
N HIS A 82 -16.27 16.51 21.96
CA HIS A 82 -14.87 16.91 22.07
C HIS A 82 -14.30 17.36 20.73
N GLU A 83 -13.71 18.54 20.70
CA GLU A 83 -13.03 19.08 19.52
C GLU A 83 -11.54 18.76 19.55
N TYR A 84 -11.00 18.30 18.42
CA TYR A 84 -9.59 17.95 18.29
C TYR A 84 -9.08 18.24 16.89
N ILE A 85 -7.76 18.36 16.76
CA ILE A 85 -7.10 18.45 15.45
C ILE A 85 -6.70 17.04 15.00
N PHE A 86 -7.37 16.55 13.96
CA PHE A 86 -6.96 15.35 13.26
C PHE A 86 -5.69 15.66 12.46
N SER A 87 -4.63 14.90 12.69
CA SER A 87 -3.34 15.10 12.02
C SER A 87 -2.85 13.81 11.38
N GLU A 88 -2.52 13.88 10.09
CA GLU A 88 -1.86 12.82 9.33
C GLU A 88 -0.61 13.38 8.66
N GLY A 89 0.52 12.68 8.78
CA GLY A 89 1.72 12.96 7.96
C GLY A 89 1.52 12.56 6.49
N ALA A 90 2.28 13.11 5.57
CA ALA A 90 2.28 12.66 4.19
C ALA A 90 2.86 11.24 4.06
N VAL A 91 2.36 10.49 3.08
CA VAL A 91 3.00 9.26 2.57
C VAL A 91 3.43 9.49 1.13
N PRO A 92 4.43 8.75 0.62
CA PRO A 92 4.88 8.91 -0.76
C PRO A 92 3.72 8.83 -1.75
N MET A 93 3.65 9.78 -2.68
CA MET A 93 2.68 9.73 -3.79
C MET A 93 3.00 8.57 -4.71
N ILE A 94 4.28 8.44 -5.07
CA ILE A 94 4.84 7.34 -5.85
C ILE A 94 5.89 6.67 -4.98
N ASP A 95 5.81 5.36 -4.86
CA ASP A 95 6.75 4.56 -4.08
C ASP A 95 8.06 4.41 -4.86
N ALA A 96 9.19 4.58 -4.17
CA ALA A 96 10.50 4.57 -4.77
C ALA A 96 11.00 3.15 -5.04
N TYR A 97 11.64 2.94 -6.19
CA TYR A 97 12.15 1.62 -6.61
C TYR A 97 13.30 1.11 -5.77
N ASP A 98 14.14 2.01 -5.30
CA ASP A 98 15.39 1.74 -4.60
C ASP A 98 15.20 1.49 -3.10
N LYS A 99 13.96 1.41 -2.65
CA LYS A 99 13.58 1.18 -1.26
C LYS A 99 12.72 -0.06 -1.12
N PRO A 100 12.70 -0.70 0.06
CA PRO A 100 11.73 -1.73 0.35
C PRO A 100 10.31 -1.24 0.19
N ALA A 101 9.40 -2.15 -0.15
CA ALA A 101 7.98 -1.86 -0.11
C ALA A 101 7.56 -1.45 1.32
N ARG A 102 6.62 -0.52 1.41
CA ARG A 102 5.99 -0.18 2.70
C ARG A 102 5.16 -1.36 3.20
N THR A 103 4.79 -1.33 4.47
CA THR A 103 3.84 -2.30 5.01
C THR A 103 2.57 -2.34 4.18
N MET A 104 2.23 -3.51 3.67
CA MET A 104 1.00 -3.75 2.92
C MET A 104 -0.17 -3.96 3.89
N LEU A 105 -1.31 -3.37 3.57
CA LEU A 105 -2.55 -3.55 4.32
C LEU A 105 -3.62 -4.21 3.45
N THR A 106 -4.69 -4.70 4.09
CA THR A 106 -5.83 -5.34 3.41
C THR A 106 -6.56 -4.43 2.41
N SER A 107 -6.35 -3.11 2.51
CA SER A 107 -6.85 -2.11 1.56
C SER A 107 -5.98 -1.94 0.31
N GLU A 108 -4.93 -2.77 0.13
CA GLU A 108 -4.03 -2.68 -1.02
C GLU A 108 -4.79 -2.79 -2.36
N GLY A 109 -4.44 -1.91 -3.28
CA GLY A 109 -5.13 -1.77 -4.57
C GLY A 109 -6.45 -1.02 -4.53
N GLY A 110 -6.99 -0.69 -3.35
CA GLY A 110 -8.12 0.20 -3.16
C GLY A 110 -7.69 1.68 -3.08
N PHE A 111 -8.67 2.58 -3.12
CA PHE A 111 -8.42 4.02 -2.93
C PHE A 111 -8.14 4.32 -1.46
N SER A 112 -6.93 4.04 -1.02
CA SER A 112 -6.45 4.21 0.36
C SER A 112 -5.08 4.86 0.37
N ARG A 113 -4.81 5.70 1.37
CA ARG A 113 -3.52 6.38 1.50
C ARG A 113 -2.33 5.41 1.63
N THR A 114 -2.57 4.20 2.10
CA THR A 114 -1.53 3.17 2.31
C THR A 114 -1.25 2.34 1.06
N THR A 115 -2.13 2.37 0.06
CA THR A 115 -1.96 1.67 -1.21
C THR A 115 -0.66 2.10 -1.90
N HIS A 116 0.10 1.14 -2.40
CA HIS A 116 1.29 1.41 -3.19
C HIS A 116 0.90 1.94 -4.57
N ILE A 117 1.60 2.98 -4.99
CA ILE A 117 1.52 3.53 -6.34
C ILE A 117 2.93 3.60 -6.88
N VAL A 118 3.12 3.04 -8.05
CA VAL A 118 4.42 2.93 -8.69
C VAL A 118 4.38 3.53 -10.09
N LYS A 119 5.55 3.87 -10.59
CA LYS A 119 5.75 4.23 -11.98
C LYS A 119 6.05 2.95 -12.75
N ASP A 120 5.30 2.65 -13.78
CA ASP A 120 5.58 1.48 -14.62
C ASP A 120 6.92 1.63 -15.34
N ARG A 121 7.72 0.57 -15.35
CA ARG A 121 9.08 0.63 -15.89
C ARG A 121 9.14 0.77 -17.41
N LYS A 122 8.14 0.24 -18.10
CA LYS A 122 8.12 0.20 -19.56
C LYS A 122 7.42 1.42 -20.14
N THR A 123 6.28 1.78 -19.59
CA THR A 123 5.42 2.86 -20.12
C THR A 123 5.62 4.20 -19.42
N GLU A 124 6.31 4.21 -18.28
CA GLU A 124 6.47 5.36 -17.39
C GLU A 124 5.16 5.89 -16.78
N LYS A 125 4.03 5.28 -17.10
CA LYS A 125 2.72 5.63 -16.55
C LYS A 125 2.59 5.20 -15.07
N ILE A 126 1.71 5.87 -14.37
CA ILE A 126 1.44 5.59 -12.96
C ILE A 126 0.43 4.46 -12.82
N ARG A 127 0.71 3.49 -11.95
CA ARG A 127 -0.15 2.32 -11.73
C ARG A 127 -0.13 1.82 -10.29
N LEU A 128 -1.08 0.97 -9.98
CA LEU A 128 -1.11 0.16 -8.77
C LEU A 128 -0.21 -1.07 -8.96
N LEU A 129 0.14 -1.73 -7.86
CA LEU A 129 0.82 -3.03 -7.92
C LEU A 129 -0.09 -4.10 -8.55
N THR A 130 0.49 -5.04 -9.28
CA THR A 130 -0.21 -6.25 -9.72
C THR A 130 -0.44 -7.20 -8.54
N ALA A 131 -1.27 -8.20 -8.70
CA ALA A 131 -1.45 -9.22 -7.67
C ALA A 131 -0.15 -10.01 -7.45
N GLU A 132 0.57 -10.30 -8.51
CA GLU A 132 1.85 -11.00 -8.52
C GLU A 132 2.94 -10.21 -7.78
N GLU A 133 2.99 -8.90 -7.97
CA GLU A 133 3.90 -8.02 -7.23
C GLU A 133 3.58 -8.02 -5.73
N THR A 134 2.29 -8.04 -5.35
CA THR A 134 1.91 -8.13 -3.94
C THR A 134 2.29 -9.47 -3.30
N GLU A 135 2.22 -10.58 -4.06
CA GLU A 135 2.72 -11.89 -3.60
C GLU A 135 4.23 -11.85 -3.35
N ARG A 136 5.00 -11.29 -4.29
CA ARG A 136 6.46 -11.17 -4.17
C ARG A 136 6.90 -10.28 -3.00
N ILE A 137 6.16 -9.20 -2.71
CA ILE A 137 6.41 -8.37 -1.51
C ILE A 137 6.34 -9.19 -0.23
N GLN A 138 5.41 -10.13 -0.15
CA GLN A 138 5.24 -11.00 1.01
C GLN A 138 6.12 -12.27 0.97
N GLY A 139 6.94 -12.43 -0.09
CA GLY A 139 7.83 -13.58 -0.26
C GLY A 139 7.13 -14.85 -0.75
N PHE A 140 5.92 -14.74 -1.28
CA PHE A 140 5.23 -15.87 -1.93
C PHE A 140 5.69 -16.05 -3.37
N PRO A 141 5.64 -17.27 -3.91
CA PRO A 141 5.84 -17.51 -5.33
C PRO A 141 4.84 -16.73 -6.18
N THR A 142 5.28 -16.26 -7.34
CA THR A 142 4.40 -15.60 -8.32
C THR A 142 3.24 -16.53 -8.73
N GLY A 143 2.02 -16.02 -8.69
CA GLY A 143 0.80 -16.79 -9.01
C GLY A 143 0.28 -17.66 -7.85
N HIS A 144 0.87 -17.58 -6.66
CA HIS A 144 0.46 -18.40 -5.51
C HIS A 144 -1.03 -18.30 -5.20
N THR A 145 -1.62 -17.13 -5.34
CA THR A 145 -3.05 -16.90 -5.09
C THR A 145 -3.88 -16.81 -6.37
N GLN A 146 -3.34 -17.22 -7.52
CA GLN A 146 -4.00 -17.05 -8.82
C GLN A 146 -5.33 -17.80 -8.91
N ASN A 147 -5.39 -18.99 -8.34
CA ASN A 147 -6.54 -19.86 -8.44
C ASN A 147 -7.15 -20.16 -7.05
N CYS A 148 -8.46 -20.38 -7.02
CA CYS A 148 -9.16 -20.88 -5.85
C CYS A 148 -10.18 -21.94 -6.26
N MET A 149 -10.57 -22.77 -5.31
CA MET A 149 -11.61 -23.77 -5.51
C MET A 149 -12.96 -23.26 -4.98
N VAL A 150 -13.97 -23.25 -5.84
CA VAL A 150 -15.35 -22.88 -5.48
C VAL A 150 -16.28 -23.99 -5.96
N ASN A 151 -17.03 -24.58 -5.05
CA ASN A 151 -17.97 -25.69 -5.34
C ASN A 151 -17.34 -26.88 -6.12
N GLY A 152 -16.05 -27.14 -5.89
CA GLY A 152 -15.31 -28.22 -6.57
C GLY A 152 -14.70 -27.84 -7.92
N GLU A 153 -14.89 -26.63 -8.38
CA GLU A 153 -14.28 -26.10 -9.62
C GLU A 153 -13.13 -25.15 -9.29
N ILE A 154 -12.07 -25.23 -10.09
CA ILE A 154 -10.94 -24.30 -10.00
C ILE A 154 -11.28 -23.08 -10.84
N ILE A 155 -11.31 -21.91 -10.20
CA ILE A 155 -11.55 -20.63 -10.87
C ILE A 155 -10.41 -19.65 -10.57
N GLU A 156 -10.23 -18.67 -11.44
CA GLU A 156 -9.30 -17.57 -11.19
C GLU A 156 -9.80 -16.69 -10.03
N MET A 157 -8.91 -16.41 -9.09
CA MET A 157 -9.24 -15.56 -7.94
C MET A 157 -9.24 -14.08 -8.35
N PRO A 158 -10.28 -13.32 -8.01
CA PRO A 158 -10.33 -11.89 -8.30
C PRO A 158 -9.13 -11.13 -7.70
N VAL A 159 -8.52 -10.23 -8.46
CA VAL A 159 -7.32 -9.46 -8.10
C VAL A 159 -7.43 -8.78 -6.74
N ASN A 160 -8.58 -8.19 -6.43
CA ASN A 160 -8.80 -7.53 -5.14
C ASN A 160 -8.78 -8.51 -3.96
N LYS A 161 -9.21 -9.76 -4.15
CA LYS A 161 -9.12 -10.81 -3.13
C LYS A 161 -7.69 -11.29 -2.93
N ARG A 162 -6.92 -11.45 -4.03
CA ARG A 162 -5.49 -11.76 -3.97
C ARG A 162 -4.74 -10.73 -3.14
N ARG A 163 -4.91 -9.44 -3.45
CA ARG A 163 -4.30 -8.33 -2.70
C ARG A 163 -4.74 -8.29 -1.23
N PHE A 164 -6.03 -8.52 -0.96
CA PHE A 164 -6.55 -8.61 0.40
C PHE A 164 -5.86 -9.71 1.20
N MET A 165 -5.64 -10.88 0.61
CA MET A 165 -4.93 -11.98 1.25
C MET A 165 -3.48 -11.60 1.56
N MET A 166 -2.80 -10.96 0.63
CA MET A 166 -1.42 -10.48 0.85
C MET A 166 -1.32 -9.41 1.93
N GLY A 167 -2.34 -8.55 2.05
CA GLY A 167 -2.43 -7.58 3.15
C GLY A 167 -2.65 -8.20 4.54
N ASN A 168 -3.12 -9.45 4.61
CA ASN A 168 -3.23 -10.24 5.85
C ASN A 168 -2.04 -11.18 6.06
N ALA A 169 -1.20 -11.40 5.05
CA ALA A 169 -0.10 -12.34 5.13
C ALA A 169 1.06 -11.80 5.98
N LEU A 170 1.82 -12.71 6.54
CA LEU A 170 3.14 -12.43 7.09
C LEU A 170 4.20 -12.62 6.01
N VAL A 171 5.28 -11.85 6.09
CA VAL A 171 6.42 -11.99 5.18
C VAL A 171 7.09 -13.34 5.39
N VAL A 172 7.08 -14.19 4.36
CA VAL A 172 7.54 -15.60 4.44
C VAL A 172 8.97 -15.70 4.95
N ASP A 173 9.87 -14.90 4.40
CA ASP A 173 11.29 -14.99 4.78
C ASP A 173 11.54 -14.50 6.21
N LEU A 174 10.77 -13.52 6.68
CA LEU A 174 10.83 -13.11 8.09
C LEU A 174 10.44 -14.26 9.02
N ILE A 175 9.40 -15.01 8.71
CA ILE A 175 8.96 -16.15 9.51
C ILE A 175 10.01 -17.26 9.51
N LYS A 176 10.58 -17.57 8.32
CA LYS A 176 11.70 -18.55 8.24
C LYS A 176 12.91 -18.15 9.09
N ASP A 177 13.26 -16.87 9.09
CA ASP A 177 14.40 -16.40 9.89
C ASP A 177 14.08 -16.44 11.39
N MET A 178 12.85 -16.15 11.79
CA MET A 178 12.42 -16.33 13.19
C MET A 178 12.45 -17.79 13.63
N GLU A 179 12.02 -18.73 12.79
CA GLU A 179 12.08 -20.18 13.09
C GLU A 179 13.49 -20.70 13.27
N ARG A 180 14.48 -20.15 12.58
CA ARG A 180 15.90 -20.55 12.72
C ARG A 180 16.52 -20.13 14.05
N THR A 181 15.88 -19.20 14.77
CA THR A 181 16.38 -18.67 16.04
C THR A 181 15.68 -19.28 17.26
N LEU A 182 14.68 -20.14 17.04
CA LEU A 182 13.96 -20.90 18.07
C LEU A 182 14.57 -22.30 18.25
#